data_37856bafb4644a78f35e10d33c9071e0
#
_entry.id   37856bafb4644a78f35e10d33c9071e0
#
_cell.length_a   1.000
_cell.length_b   1.000
_cell.length_c   1.000
_cell.angle_alpha   90.00
_cell.angle_beta   90.00
_cell.angle_gamma   90.00
#
_symmetry.space_group_name_H-M   'P 1'
#
loop_
_entity.id
_entity.type
_entity.pdbx_description
1 polymer ?
#
loop_
_entity_poly.entity_id
_entity_poly.type
_entity_poly.pdbx_seq_one_letter_code
_entity_poly.pdbx_strand_id
1 'polypeptide(L)'
;MSFLFAQPEMLGAAATDLASIGSAISTANAAAAAATTRVLAAGADEVSAAVAALFSGHAQTYQALSTQAAAFHQQIVQTLTSTAGAYASAEAANVEQQLLGAINAPTMALLGRPLIGHGADGAPGTGQAGGAGGILYGNGGNGGSGATGQAGGAGGAAGLIGHGGAGGLGGTGASGGAGGAGGWLWGNG
;
A
#
# COMPACT_ATOMS: atom_id res chain seq x y z
N MET A 1 3.17 -22.28 -13.22
CA MET A 1 3.19 -21.08 -12.34
C MET A 1 2.50 -21.47 -11.06
N SER A 2 3.17 -21.36 -9.92
CA SER A 2 2.59 -21.66 -8.62
C SER A 2 1.70 -20.49 -8.23
N PHE A 3 0.39 -20.69 -8.19
CA PHE A 3 -0.55 -19.71 -7.66
C PHE A 3 -0.47 -19.75 -6.14
N LEU A 4 0.33 -18.89 -5.55
CA LEU A 4 0.33 -18.68 -4.11
C LEU A 4 -0.88 -17.77 -3.81
N PHE A 5 -1.98 -18.37 -3.38
CA PHE A 5 -3.09 -17.60 -2.84
C PHE A 5 -2.72 -17.15 -1.42
N ALA A 6 -2.21 -15.95 -1.30
CA ALA A 6 -2.14 -15.32 0.02
C ALA A 6 -3.57 -14.97 0.45
N GLN A 7 -4.00 -15.49 1.59
CA GLN A 7 -5.29 -15.11 2.18
C GLN A 7 -5.04 -14.01 3.23
N PRO A 8 -5.27 -12.72 2.90
CA PRO A 8 -4.98 -11.60 3.80
C PRO A 8 -5.69 -11.72 5.16
N GLU A 9 -6.91 -12.25 5.16
CA GLU A 9 -7.69 -12.46 6.37
C GLU A 9 -7.01 -13.45 7.33
N MET A 10 -6.40 -14.53 6.81
CA MET A 10 -5.67 -15.50 7.64
C MET A 10 -4.41 -14.89 8.24
N LEU A 11 -3.70 -14.02 7.51
CA LEU A 11 -2.56 -13.29 8.03
C LEU A 11 -2.99 -12.31 9.13
N GLY A 12 -4.11 -11.62 8.94
CA GLY A 12 -4.70 -10.71 9.94
C GLY A 12 -5.13 -11.47 11.21
N ALA A 13 -5.77 -12.63 11.06
CA ALA A 13 -6.13 -13.49 12.18
C ALA A 13 -4.90 -13.98 12.95
N ALA A 14 -3.87 -14.46 12.25
CA ALA A 14 -2.61 -14.89 12.85
C ALA A 14 -1.90 -13.74 13.60
N ALA A 15 -1.94 -12.52 13.08
CA ALA A 15 -1.41 -11.35 13.76
C ALA A 15 -2.17 -11.06 15.06
N THR A 16 -3.49 -11.22 15.08
CA THR A 16 -4.35 -11.05 16.25
C THR A 16 -4.06 -12.11 17.31
N ASP A 17 -3.92 -13.37 16.90
CA ASP A 17 -3.58 -14.48 17.81
C ASP A 17 -2.19 -14.26 18.44
N LEU A 18 -1.20 -13.89 17.63
CA LEU A 18 0.13 -13.52 18.13
C LEU A 18 0.07 -12.36 19.13
N ALA A 19 -0.71 -11.32 18.86
CA ALA A 19 -0.87 -10.19 19.78
C ALA A 19 -1.47 -10.65 21.12
N SER A 20 -2.44 -11.57 21.12
CA SER A 20 -3.05 -12.13 22.33
C SER A 20 -2.03 -12.95 23.14
N ILE A 21 -1.21 -13.77 22.48
CA ILE A 21 -0.12 -14.53 23.10
C ILE A 21 0.89 -13.59 23.76
N GLY A 22 1.32 -12.54 23.05
CA GLY A 22 2.23 -11.54 23.60
C GLY A 22 1.69 -10.85 24.85
N SER A 23 0.40 -10.50 24.84
CA SER A 23 -0.29 -9.93 26.00
C SER A 23 -0.34 -10.89 27.18
N ALA A 24 -0.65 -12.18 26.94
CA ALA A 24 -0.70 -13.20 27.98
C ALA A 24 0.68 -13.41 28.62
N ILE A 25 1.75 -13.50 27.80
CA ILE A 25 3.14 -13.64 28.29
C ILE A 25 3.53 -12.41 29.12
N SER A 26 3.23 -11.20 28.65
CA SER A 26 3.54 -9.96 29.36
C SER A 26 2.85 -9.90 30.73
N THR A 27 1.58 -10.29 30.78
CA THR A 27 0.79 -10.36 32.02
C THR A 27 1.38 -11.38 33.00
N ALA A 28 1.74 -12.57 32.53
CA ALA A 28 2.35 -13.61 33.34
C ALA A 28 3.72 -13.18 33.91
N ASN A 29 4.55 -12.54 33.08
CA ASN A 29 5.86 -12.02 33.49
C ASN A 29 5.73 -10.91 34.54
N ALA A 30 4.77 -10.02 34.37
CA ALA A 30 4.49 -8.96 35.34
C ALA A 30 4.01 -9.52 36.69
N ALA A 31 3.15 -10.53 36.65
CA ALA A 31 2.68 -11.21 37.87
C ALA A 31 3.81 -11.93 38.62
N ALA A 32 4.75 -12.56 37.90
CA ALA A 32 5.89 -13.26 38.50
C ALA A 32 6.99 -12.32 38.99
N ALA A 33 7.10 -11.09 38.48
CA ALA A 33 8.24 -10.21 38.73
C ALA A 33 8.49 -9.91 40.20
N ALA A 34 7.47 -9.57 40.98
CA ALA A 34 7.61 -9.19 42.40
C ALA A 34 8.11 -10.36 43.27
N ALA A 35 7.59 -11.56 43.03
CA ALA A 35 7.93 -12.74 43.80
C ALA A 35 9.33 -13.31 43.47
N THR A 36 9.80 -13.14 42.23
CA THR A 36 11.04 -13.73 41.76
C THR A 36 12.26 -12.82 41.84
N THR A 37 12.05 -11.48 41.64
CA THR A 37 13.15 -10.51 41.65
C THR A 37 13.60 -10.07 43.05
N ARG A 38 12.89 -10.48 44.12
CA ARG A 38 13.17 -10.12 45.50
C ARG A 38 12.99 -11.33 46.41
N VAL A 39 13.72 -12.39 46.10
CA VAL A 39 13.68 -13.62 46.93
C VAL A 39 14.33 -13.33 48.28
N LEU A 40 13.62 -13.66 49.36
CA LEU A 40 14.15 -13.56 50.72
C LEU A 40 15.06 -14.75 50.99
N ALA A 41 16.15 -14.51 51.76
CA ALA A 41 17.01 -15.58 52.22
C ALA A 41 16.22 -16.52 53.15
N ALA A 42 16.41 -17.84 52.98
CA ALA A 42 15.72 -18.86 53.78
C ALA A 42 16.20 -18.91 55.23
N GLY A 43 17.42 -18.44 55.49
CA GLY A 43 18.03 -18.35 56.80
C GLY A 43 18.91 -17.10 56.96
N ALA A 44 19.39 -16.83 58.16
CA ALA A 44 20.25 -15.68 58.45
C ALA A 44 21.74 -15.99 58.23
N ASP A 45 22.05 -16.90 57.31
CA ASP A 45 23.40 -17.30 56.94
C ASP A 45 23.79 -16.81 55.54
N GLU A 46 25.11 -16.76 55.31
CA GLU A 46 25.70 -16.25 54.08
C GLU A 46 25.36 -17.11 52.84
N VAL A 47 25.11 -18.40 53.02
CA VAL A 47 24.77 -19.31 51.91
C VAL A 47 23.34 -19.03 51.45
N SER A 48 22.41 -18.95 52.42
CA SER A 48 21.02 -18.59 52.11
C SER A 48 20.91 -17.23 51.47
N ALA A 49 21.69 -16.24 51.93
CA ALA A 49 21.74 -14.90 51.32
C ALA A 49 22.31 -14.92 49.88
N ALA A 50 23.39 -15.68 49.66
CA ALA A 50 23.99 -15.82 48.32
C ALA A 50 23.04 -16.52 47.33
N VAL A 51 22.33 -17.56 47.75
CA VAL A 51 21.34 -18.26 46.93
C VAL A 51 20.16 -17.32 46.57
N ALA A 52 19.63 -16.58 47.53
CA ALA A 52 18.56 -15.62 47.29
C ALA A 52 18.98 -14.51 46.30
N ALA A 53 20.23 -14.02 46.46
CA ALA A 53 20.80 -13.04 45.52
C ALA A 53 20.94 -13.60 44.09
N LEU A 54 21.40 -14.84 43.95
CA LEU A 54 21.54 -15.52 42.65
C LEU A 54 20.18 -15.66 41.94
N PHE A 55 19.14 -16.13 42.62
CA PHE A 55 17.82 -16.28 42.06
C PHE A 55 17.20 -14.92 41.71
N SER A 56 17.34 -13.91 42.57
CA SER A 56 16.86 -12.55 42.29
C SER A 56 17.55 -11.92 41.09
N GLY A 57 18.89 -12.08 40.99
CA GLY A 57 19.67 -11.61 39.85
C GLY A 57 19.28 -12.28 38.51
N HIS A 58 19.08 -13.61 38.56
CA HIS A 58 18.60 -14.36 37.41
C HIS A 58 17.21 -13.87 36.95
N ALA A 59 16.28 -13.69 37.89
CA ALA A 59 14.95 -13.17 37.58
C ALA A 59 14.96 -11.75 37.01
N GLN A 60 15.84 -10.88 37.54
CA GLN A 60 16.01 -9.52 36.98
C GLN A 60 16.52 -9.57 35.51
N THR A 61 17.51 -10.43 35.25
CA THR A 61 18.03 -10.64 33.89
C THR A 61 16.92 -11.16 32.95
N TYR A 62 16.12 -12.13 33.42
CA TYR A 62 14.97 -12.64 32.67
C TYR A 62 13.95 -11.54 32.37
N GLN A 63 13.60 -10.68 33.32
CA GLN A 63 12.67 -9.58 33.11
C GLN A 63 13.19 -8.57 32.06
N ALA A 64 14.49 -8.27 32.06
CA ALA A 64 15.11 -7.43 31.06
C ALA A 64 15.03 -8.06 29.66
N LEU A 65 15.32 -9.37 29.55
CA LEU A 65 15.22 -10.11 28.30
C LEU A 65 13.77 -10.20 27.81
N SER A 66 12.81 -10.40 28.72
CA SER A 66 11.39 -10.48 28.36
C SER A 66 10.85 -9.19 27.78
N THR A 67 11.35 -8.03 28.22
CA THR A 67 11.01 -6.73 27.67
C THR A 67 11.49 -6.60 26.21
N GLN A 68 12.71 -7.05 25.90
CA GLN A 68 13.24 -7.06 24.54
C GLN A 68 12.45 -8.03 23.64
N ALA A 69 12.14 -9.22 24.16
CA ALA A 69 11.33 -10.20 23.45
C ALA A 69 9.93 -9.67 23.15
N ALA A 70 9.30 -8.95 24.08
CA ALA A 70 8.01 -8.32 23.87
C ALA A 70 8.05 -7.24 22.77
N ALA A 71 9.09 -6.41 22.74
CA ALA A 71 9.27 -5.42 21.68
C ALA A 71 9.43 -6.07 20.30
N PHE A 72 10.24 -7.12 20.19
CA PHE A 72 10.40 -7.89 18.97
C PHE A 72 9.10 -8.56 18.52
N HIS A 73 8.36 -9.13 19.46
CA HIS A 73 7.05 -9.74 19.20
C HIS A 73 6.05 -8.72 18.63
N GLN A 74 5.99 -7.52 19.22
CA GLN A 74 5.16 -6.43 18.71
C GLN A 74 5.54 -6.01 17.28
N GLN A 75 6.84 -5.99 16.98
CA GLN A 75 7.32 -5.67 15.63
C GLN A 75 6.85 -6.72 14.60
N ILE A 76 6.90 -8.01 14.97
CA ILE A 76 6.37 -9.10 14.12
C ILE A 76 4.88 -8.91 13.87
N VAL A 77 4.08 -8.64 14.91
CA VAL A 77 2.63 -8.41 14.79
C VAL A 77 2.34 -7.24 13.86
N GLN A 78 3.04 -6.12 14.00
CA GLN A 78 2.88 -4.95 13.12
C GLN A 78 3.24 -5.28 11.67
N THR A 79 4.34 -6.01 11.46
CA THR A 79 4.76 -6.42 10.11
C THR A 79 3.72 -7.32 9.46
N LEU A 80 3.18 -8.30 10.17
CA LEU A 80 2.12 -9.18 9.65
C LEU A 80 0.85 -8.41 9.31
N THR A 81 0.43 -7.48 10.18
CA THR A 81 -0.76 -6.66 9.94
C THR A 81 -0.59 -5.76 8.71
N SER A 82 0.55 -5.10 8.58
CA SER A 82 0.81 -4.25 7.42
C SER A 82 0.91 -5.05 6.12
N THR A 83 1.50 -6.23 6.18
CA THR A 83 1.60 -7.15 5.04
C THR A 83 0.22 -7.64 4.61
N ALA A 84 -0.64 -8.04 5.56
CA ALA A 84 -2.02 -8.43 5.27
C ALA A 84 -2.80 -7.30 4.58
N GLY A 85 -2.67 -6.06 5.06
CA GLY A 85 -3.28 -4.88 4.44
C GLY A 85 -2.77 -4.61 3.02
N ALA A 86 -1.47 -4.76 2.78
CA ALA A 86 -0.89 -4.60 1.45
C ALA A 86 -1.41 -5.65 0.46
N TYR A 87 -1.52 -6.92 0.88
CA TYR A 87 -2.10 -7.97 0.03
C TYR A 87 -3.58 -7.72 -0.27
N ALA A 88 -4.38 -7.33 0.74
CA ALA A 88 -5.79 -7.00 0.54
C ALA A 88 -5.98 -5.86 -0.46
N SER A 89 -5.16 -4.82 -0.37
CA SER A 89 -5.21 -3.68 -1.30
C SER A 89 -4.82 -4.09 -2.73
N ALA A 90 -3.79 -4.92 -2.89
CA ALA A 90 -3.37 -5.41 -4.20
C ALA A 90 -4.43 -6.31 -4.84
N GLU A 91 -5.10 -7.16 -4.06
CA GLU A 91 -6.18 -8.01 -4.54
C GLU A 91 -7.39 -7.20 -4.97
N ALA A 92 -7.79 -6.18 -4.19
CA ALA A 92 -8.88 -5.28 -4.55
C ALA A 92 -8.58 -4.54 -5.87
N ALA A 93 -7.37 -4.05 -6.08
CA ALA A 93 -6.96 -3.40 -7.32
C ALA A 93 -6.99 -4.35 -8.52
N ASN A 94 -6.59 -5.62 -8.33
CA ASN A 94 -6.66 -6.64 -9.38
C ASN A 94 -8.11 -6.95 -9.79
N VAL A 95 -9.02 -7.08 -8.83
CA VAL A 95 -10.45 -7.31 -9.09
C VAL A 95 -11.05 -6.13 -9.85
N GLU A 96 -10.73 -4.89 -9.46
CA GLU A 96 -11.16 -3.68 -10.17
C GLU A 96 -10.68 -3.67 -11.63
N GLN A 97 -9.40 -3.97 -11.87
CA GLN A 97 -8.84 -4.03 -13.22
C GLN A 97 -9.48 -5.13 -14.07
N GLN A 98 -9.73 -6.30 -13.51
CA GLN A 98 -10.41 -7.39 -14.21
C GLN A 98 -11.84 -7.01 -14.59
N LEU A 99 -12.58 -6.38 -13.66
CA LEU A 99 -13.94 -5.91 -13.90
C LEU A 99 -13.96 -4.82 -14.99
N LEU A 100 -13.08 -3.83 -14.92
CA LEU A 100 -12.95 -2.81 -15.95
C LEU A 100 -12.54 -3.41 -17.30
N GLY A 101 -11.66 -4.39 -17.31
CA GLY A 101 -11.29 -5.14 -18.52
C GLY A 101 -12.49 -5.82 -19.16
N ALA A 102 -13.30 -6.53 -18.36
CA ALA A 102 -14.51 -7.19 -18.85
C ALA A 102 -15.57 -6.20 -19.38
N ILE A 103 -15.75 -5.06 -18.67
CA ILE A 103 -16.70 -4.01 -19.09
C ILE A 103 -16.23 -3.33 -20.38
N ASN A 104 -14.93 -3.10 -20.54
CA ASN A 104 -14.34 -2.39 -21.66
C ASN A 104 -14.12 -3.28 -22.91
N ALA A 105 -14.01 -4.61 -22.73
CA ALA A 105 -13.70 -5.51 -23.84
C ALA A 105 -14.63 -5.36 -25.06
N PRO A 106 -15.96 -5.28 -24.94
CA PRO A 106 -16.84 -5.12 -26.10
C PRO A 106 -16.64 -3.81 -26.85
N THR A 107 -16.48 -2.70 -26.12
CA THR A 107 -16.29 -1.38 -26.72
C THR A 107 -14.89 -1.19 -27.32
N MET A 108 -13.88 -1.82 -26.72
CA MET A 108 -12.54 -1.86 -27.29
C MET A 108 -12.52 -2.64 -28.61
N ALA A 109 -13.21 -3.79 -28.69
CA ALA A 109 -13.28 -4.60 -29.90
C ALA A 109 -14.04 -3.91 -31.05
N LEU A 110 -15.13 -3.21 -30.74
CA LEU A 110 -15.99 -2.58 -31.74
C LEU A 110 -15.58 -1.17 -32.12
N LEU A 111 -15.08 -0.38 -31.18
CA LEU A 111 -14.88 1.07 -31.32
C LEU A 111 -13.42 1.51 -31.03
N GLY A 112 -12.54 0.59 -30.62
CA GLY A 112 -11.16 0.90 -30.27
C GLY A 112 -11.00 1.83 -29.06
N ARG A 113 -12.08 2.00 -28.25
CA ARG A 113 -12.11 2.88 -27.07
C ARG A 113 -12.75 2.15 -25.89
N PRO A 114 -12.25 2.38 -24.64
CA PRO A 114 -12.90 1.83 -23.45
C PRO A 114 -14.26 2.51 -23.23
N LEU A 115 -15.17 1.82 -22.57
CA LEU A 115 -16.41 2.41 -22.08
C LEU A 115 -16.13 3.33 -20.89
N ILE A 116 -15.31 2.83 -19.96
CA ILE A 116 -14.89 3.52 -18.73
C ILE A 116 -13.36 3.49 -18.64
N GLY A 117 -12.72 4.63 -18.51
CA GLY A 117 -11.28 4.73 -18.31
C GLY A 117 -10.72 6.06 -18.82
N HIS A 118 -9.57 6.43 -18.31
CA HIS A 118 -8.86 7.62 -18.77
C HIS A 118 -8.06 7.33 -20.05
N GLY A 119 -7.90 8.33 -20.88
CA GLY A 119 -7.00 8.28 -22.03
C GLY A 119 -5.54 8.22 -21.58
N ALA A 120 -4.71 7.48 -22.31
CA ALA A 120 -3.27 7.43 -22.03
C ALA A 120 -2.62 8.80 -22.33
N ASP A 121 -1.67 9.22 -21.51
CA ASP A 121 -0.88 10.42 -21.77
C ASP A 121 0.10 10.19 -22.93
N GLY A 122 0.35 11.19 -23.71
CA GLY A 122 1.37 11.20 -24.74
C GLY A 122 2.77 11.14 -24.14
N ALA A 123 3.68 10.38 -24.76
CA ALA A 123 5.04 10.21 -24.24
C ALA A 123 5.80 11.55 -24.21
N PRO A 124 6.50 11.89 -23.12
CA PRO A 124 7.29 13.13 -23.04
C PRO A 124 8.40 13.17 -24.10
N GLY A 125 8.63 14.34 -24.66
CA GLY A 125 9.67 14.59 -25.67
C GLY A 125 9.32 14.11 -27.09
N THR A 126 8.11 13.60 -27.32
CA THR A 126 7.71 13.03 -28.62
C THR A 126 6.67 13.89 -29.37
N GLY A 127 6.02 14.85 -28.71
CA GLY A 127 4.90 15.58 -29.27
C GLY A 127 3.66 14.70 -29.58
N GLN A 128 3.61 13.49 -28.99
CA GLN A 128 2.49 12.56 -29.17
C GLN A 128 1.21 13.12 -28.54
N ALA A 129 0.09 13.00 -29.23
CA ALA A 129 -1.19 13.36 -28.68
C ALA A 129 -1.61 12.43 -27.53
N GLY A 130 -2.33 12.97 -26.55
CA GLY A 130 -3.00 12.18 -25.54
C GLY A 130 -4.13 11.35 -26.12
N GLY A 131 -4.35 10.16 -25.54
CA GLY A 131 -5.42 9.26 -25.91
C GLY A 131 -6.81 9.81 -25.54
N ALA A 132 -7.85 9.42 -26.26
CA ALA A 132 -9.21 9.75 -25.88
C ALA A 132 -9.63 9.01 -24.60
N GLY A 133 -10.38 9.67 -23.73
CA GLY A 133 -11.01 9.04 -22.56
C GLY A 133 -12.13 8.08 -22.94
N GLY A 134 -12.67 7.37 -21.92
CA GLY A 134 -13.77 6.43 -22.12
C GLY A 134 -15.00 7.06 -22.76
N ILE A 135 -15.80 6.23 -23.40
CA ILE A 135 -17.02 6.70 -24.09
C ILE A 135 -18.00 7.27 -23.08
N LEU A 136 -18.23 6.58 -21.97
CA LEU A 136 -19.18 6.98 -20.93
C LEU A 136 -18.52 7.85 -19.86
N TYR A 137 -17.39 7.39 -19.34
CA TYR A 137 -16.70 8.05 -18.22
C TYR A 137 -15.18 7.97 -18.38
N GLY A 138 -14.52 9.13 -18.22
CA GLY A 138 -13.07 9.23 -18.14
C GLY A 138 -12.52 10.49 -18.80
N ASN A 139 -11.41 10.97 -18.28
CA ASN A 139 -10.73 12.14 -18.83
C ASN A 139 -9.92 11.76 -20.08
N GLY A 140 -9.74 12.70 -20.98
CA GLY A 140 -8.74 12.59 -22.02
C GLY A 140 -7.32 12.57 -21.45
N GLY A 141 -6.38 11.87 -22.07
CA GLY A 141 -4.97 11.88 -21.73
C GLY A 141 -4.30 13.21 -22.08
N ASN A 142 -3.26 13.59 -21.34
CA ASN A 142 -2.49 14.78 -21.66
C ASN A 142 -1.62 14.56 -22.89
N GLY A 143 -1.38 15.62 -23.66
CA GLY A 143 -0.42 15.58 -24.76
C GLY A 143 1.01 15.52 -24.27
N GLY A 144 1.88 14.74 -24.95
CA GLY A 144 3.31 14.67 -24.66
C GLY A 144 4.01 15.99 -25.02
N SER A 145 5.04 16.36 -24.27
CA SER A 145 5.91 17.48 -24.62
C SER A 145 6.65 17.21 -25.94
N GLY A 146 6.92 18.26 -26.70
CA GLY A 146 7.74 18.19 -27.91
C GLY A 146 9.25 18.18 -27.59
N ALA A 147 10.05 17.56 -28.45
CA ALA A 147 11.49 17.74 -28.48
C ALA A 147 11.86 19.14 -29.01
N THR A 148 13.16 19.48 -29.02
CA THR A 148 13.66 20.75 -29.57
C THR A 148 13.19 20.97 -31.01
N GLY A 149 12.48 22.05 -31.29
CA GLY A 149 11.92 22.36 -32.58
C GLY A 149 10.59 21.63 -32.91
N GLN A 150 10.10 20.78 -32.00
CA GLN A 150 8.88 20.00 -32.19
C GLN A 150 7.74 20.55 -31.32
N ALA A 151 6.53 20.68 -31.89
CA ALA A 151 5.34 21.09 -31.16
C ALA A 151 4.95 20.05 -30.10
N GLY A 152 4.31 20.51 -29.02
CA GLY A 152 3.67 19.63 -28.06
C GLY A 152 2.46 18.91 -28.66
N GLY A 153 2.18 17.71 -28.16
CA GLY A 153 1.03 16.91 -28.55
C GLY A 153 -0.30 17.53 -28.10
N ALA A 154 -1.35 17.33 -28.85
CA ALA A 154 -2.69 17.74 -28.42
C ALA A 154 -3.17 16.88 -27.25
N GLY A 155 -3.96 17.43 -26.33
CA GLY A 155 -4.67 16.67 -25.30
C GLY A 155 -5.79 15.83 -25.91
N GLY A 156 -6.07 14.67 -25.32
CA GLY A 156 -7.14 13.78 -25.72
C GLY A 156 -8.52 14.32 -25.33
N ALA A 157 -9.55 14.01 -26.11
CA ALA A 157 -10.92 14.36 -25.76
C ALA A 157 -11.52 13.40 -24.74
N ALA A 158 -12.38 13.90 -23.84
CA ALA A 158 -13.26 13.05 -23.03
C ALA A 158 -14.43 12.50 -23.85
N GLY A 159 -15.21 11.59 -23.26
CA GLY A 159 -16.45 11.10 -23.86
C GLY A 159 -17.69 11.85 -23.38
N LEU A 160 -18.60 11.14 -22.69
CA LEU A 160 -19.82 11.72 -22.15
C LEU A 160 -19.54 12.56 -20.91
N ILE A 161 -18.80 12.00 -19.95
CA ILE A 161 -18.45 12.61 -18.66
C ILE A 161 -16.93 12.55 -18.51
N GLY A 162 -16.28 13.69 -18.32
CA GLY A 162 -14.85 13.80 -18.07
C GLY A 162 -14.25 15.09 -18.62
N HIS A 163 -13.06 15.40 -18.21
CA HIS A 163 -12.32 16.58 -18.69
C HIS A 163 -11.48 16.23 -19.92
N GLY A 164 -11.29 17.16 -20.80
CA GLY A 164 -10.30 17.06 -21.87
C GLY A 164 -8.89 17.04 -21.28
N GLY A 165 -7.96 16.36 -21.93
CA GLY A 165 -6.55 16.36 -21.54
C GLY A 165 -5.87 17.70 -21.84
N ALA A 166 -4.87 18.08 -21.05
CA ALA A 166 -4.05 19.24 -21.32
C ALA A 166 -3.19 19.05 -22.58
N GLY A 167 -2.97 20.11 -23.36
CA GLY A 167 -1.99 20.08 -24.45
C GLY A 167 -0.57 19.99 -23.90
N GLY A 168 0.31 19.26 -24.57
CA GLY A 168 1.72 19.13 -24.22
C GLY A 168 2.51 20.42 -24.46
N LEU A 169 3.58 20.61 -23.70
CA LEU A 169 4.50 21.73 -23.89
C LEU A 169 5.26 21.60 -25.21
N GLY A 170 5.42 22.68 -25.94
CA GLY A 170 6.30 22.70 -27.11
C GLY A 170 7.77 22.62 -26.68
N GLY A 171 8.58 21.99 -27.50
CA GLY A 171 10.04 22.05 -27.37
C GLY A 171 10.58 23.46 -27.64
N THR A 172 11.88 23.67 -27.42
CA THR A 172 12.53 24.96 -27.63
C THR A 172 12.30 25.45 -29.05
N GLY A 173 11.68 26.61 -29.21
CA GLY A 173 11.34 27.20 -30.54
C GLY A 173 10.06 26.65 -31.17
N ALA A 174 9.23 25.87 -30.47
CA ALA A 174 7.98 25.33 -30.99
C ALA A 174 6.80 25.60 -30.04
N SER A 175 5.59 25.58 -30.58
CA SER A 175 4.34 25.84 -29.83
C SER A 175 3.90 24.67 -28.99
N GLY A 176 3.17 24.93 -27.89
CA GLY A 176 2.45 23.89 -27.16
C GLY A 176 1.30 23.29 -27.97
N GLY A 177 0.87 22.10 -27.61
CA GLY A 177 -0.28 21.43 -28.14
C GLY A 177 -1.62 22.05 -27.68
N ALA A 178 -2.67 21.84 -28.42
CA ALA A 178 -4.02 22.24 -28.04
C ALA A 178 -4.55 21.38 -26.90
N GLY A 179 -5.40 21.93 -26.03
CA GLY A 179 -6.15 21.12 -25.06
C GLY A 179 -7.19 20.23 -25.74
N GLY A 180 -7.54 19.13 -25.10
CA GLY A 180 -8.60 18.22 -25.55
C GLY A 180 -9.98 18.75 -25.21
N ALA A 181 -11.01 18.31 -25.97
CA ALA A 181 -12.39 18.67 -25.68
C ALA A 181 -12.89 18.00 -24.40
N GLY A 182 -13.65 18.74 -23.57
CA GLY A 182 -14.35 18.17 -22.41
C GLY A 182 -15.53 17.30 -22.82
N GLY A 183 -16.09 16.63 -21.81
CA GLY A 183 -17.20 15.70 -21.97
C GLY A 183 -18.48 16.42 -22.46
N TRP A 184 -19.22 15.70 -23.28
CA TRP A 184 -20.44 16.25 -23.86
C TRP A 184 -21.50 16.59 -22.80
N LEU A 185 -21.68 15.80 -21.76
CA LEU A 185 -22.64 16.05 -20.69
C LEU A 185 -22.05 16.86 -19.55
N TRP A 186 -20.82 16.55 -19.17
CA TRP A 186 -20.14 17.18 -18.04
C TRP A 186 -18.61 17.09 -18.20
N GLY A 187 -17.94 18.23 -17.99
CA GLY A 187 -16.49 18.35 -18.00
C GLY A 187 -16.01 19.58 -18.77
N ASN A 188 -14.78 19.99 -18.48
CA ASN A 188 -14.12 21.12 -19.14
C ASN A 188 -13.18 20.62 -20.24
N GLY A 189 -13.01 21.42 -21.26
CA GLY A 189 -12.00 21.27 -22.31
C GLY A 189 -10.77 22.15 -22.07
#